data_24ea1b807716584c31dc3e73b34ff528
#
_entry.id   24ea1b807716584c31dc3e73b34ff528
#
_cell.length_a   1.000
_cell.length_b   1.000
_cell.length_c   1.000
_cell.angle_alpha   90.00
_cell.angle_beta   90.00
_cell.angle_gamma   90.00
#
_symmetry.space_group_name_H-M   'P 1'
#
loop_
_entity.id
_entity.type
_entity.pdbx_description
1 polymer ?
#
loop_
_entity_poly.entity_id
_entity_poly.type
_entity_poly.pdbx_seq_one_letter_code
_entity_poly.pdbx_strand_id
1 'polypeptide(L)'
;MKTFLKYIQEKSVLGLIEFFDIDGIGKVPAKLDSGNGAFNVLHGEDIQEQGSKVFFRTVNGKTLLLPKKGEITINVGAGNTEHRPVVELDFKIGSKEYLSIPFSIGNRASNLYKILVGKNFIENKLDALIDVSKENIADEDLDVKY
;
A
#
# COMPACT_ATOMS: atom_id res chain seq x y z
N MET A 1 17.24 -27.82 11.86
CA MET A 1 16.27 -27.60 10.78
C MET A 1 14.93 -27.19 11.38
N LYS A 2 14.33 -26.13 10.84
CA LYS A 2 13.04 -25.66 11.34
C LYS A 2 11.91 -26.58 10.85
N THR A 3 10.98 -26.88 11.73
CA THR A 3 9.75 -27.54 11.32
C THR A 3 8.83 -26.53 10.62
N PHE A 4 7.88 -27.03 9.86
CA PHE A 4 6.89 -26.16 9.20
C PHE A 4 6.12 -25.30 10.20
N LEU A 5 5.71 -25.85 11.33
CA LEU A 5 5.01 -25.10 12.38
C LEU A 5 5.87 -23.98 12.95
N LYS A 6 7.15 -24.24 13.18
CA LYS A 6 8.07 -23.22 13.69
C LYS A 6 8.27 -22.11 12.66
N TYR A 7 8.36 -22.47 11.38
CA TYR A 7 8.48 -21.49 10.30
C TYR A 7 7.26 -20.55 10.27
N ILE A 8 6.05 -21.08 10.39
CA ILE A 8 4.83 -20.26 10.41
C ILE A 8 4.79 -19.36 11.65
N GLN A 9 5.20 -19.85 12.80
CA GLN A 9 5.22 -19.07 14.05
C GLN A 9 6.19 -17.89 13.98
N GLU A 10 7.25 -17.99 13.19
CA GLU A 10 8.22 -16.92 13.03
C GLU A 10 7.76 -15.83 12.07
N LYS A 11 6.79 -16.10 11.19
CA LYS A 11 6.26 -15.09 10.30
C LYS A 11 5.33 -14.16 11.04
N SER A 12 5.42 -12.87 10.68
CA SER A 12 4.43 -11.89 11.12
C SER A 12 3.06 -12.24 10.58
N VAL A 13 2.03 -12.00 11.36
CA VAL A 13 0.64 -12.13 10.92
C VAL A 13 0.03 -10.75 10.90
N LEU A 14 -0.60 -10.41 9.77
CA LEU A 14 -1.32 -9.17 9.58
C LEU A 14 -2.77 -9.44 9.21
N GLY A 15 -3.62 -8.47 9.43
CA GLY A 15 -5.02 -8.55 9.02
C GLY A 15 -5.21 -8.21 7.55
N LEU A 16 -6.44 -8.38 7.08
CA LEU A 16 -6.83 -7.97 5.73
C LEU A 16 -6.66 -6.45 5.56
N ILE A 17 -6.91 -5.69 6.63
CA ILE A 17 -6.79 -4.25 6.68
C ILE A 17 -5.76 -3.89 7.75
N GLU A 18 -4.80 -3.04 7.37
CA GLU A 18 -3.82 -2.49 8.29
C GLU A 18 -3.66 -0.99 8.05
N PHE A 19 -3.33 -0.24 9.08
CA PHE A 19 -2.98 1.17 8.91
C PHE A 19 -1.57 1.31 8.36
N PHE A 20 -1.44 2.08 7.29
CA PHE A 20 -0.16 2.55 6.78
C PHE A 20 0.04 3.98 7.25
N ASP A 21 1.10 4.21 8.01
CA ASP A 21 1.49 5.55 8.43
C ASP A 21 2.49 6.09 7.41
N ILE A 22 1.99 6.90 6.49
CA ILE A 22 2.73 7.32 5.29
C ILE A 22 3.32 8.70 5.52
N ASP A 23 4.62 8.84 5.23
CA ASP A 23 5.31 10.12 5.29
C ASP A 23 4.60 11.15 4.39
N GLY A 24 4.27 12.29 4.99
CA GLY A 24 3.57 13.38 4.31
C GLY A 24 2.04 13.25 4.29
N ILE A 25 1.49 12.11 4.72
CA ILE A 25 0.04 11.88 4.67
C ILE A 25 -0.53 11.53 6.05
N GLY A 26 0.12 10.64 6.79
CA GLY A 26 -0.38 10.12 8.06
C GLY A 26 -0.98 8.72 7.92
N LYS A 27 -1.75 8.31 8.92
CA LYS A 27 -2.32 6.95 8.97
C LYS A 27 -3.51 6.81 8.04
N VAL A 28 -3.46 5.80 7.19
CA VAL A 28 -4.51 5.49 6.22
C VAL A 28 -4.76 3.99 6.23
N PRO A 29 -6.02 3.53 6.34
CA PRO A 29 -6.29 2.09 6.25
C PRO A 29 -6.04 1.58 4.83
N ALA A 30 -5.31 0.49 4.74
CA ALA A 30 -4.94 -0.15 3.49
C ALA A 30 -5.45 -1.57 3.45
N LYS A 31 -5.91 -2.00 2.28
CA LYS A 31 -6.31 -3.39 2.06
C LYS A 31 -5.12 -4.20 1.54
N LEU A 32 -4.80 -5.28 2.25
CA LEU A 32 -3.75 -6.22 1.87
C LEU A 32 -4.38 -7.38 1.10
N ASP A 33 -4.26 -7.34 -0.21
CA ASP A 33 -4.93 -8.29 -1.10
C ASP A 33 -3.93 -9.28 -1.71
N SER A 34 -3.66 -10.36 -0.97
CA SER A 34 -2.69 -11.37 -1.37
C SER A 34 -3.09 -12.17 -2.61
N GLY A 35 -4.37 -12.18 -2.95
CA GLY A 35 -4.88 -12.82 -4.17
C GLY A 35 -4.81 -11.94 -5.40
N ASN A 36 -4.45 -10.67 -5.25
CA ASN A 36 -4.45 -9.69 -6.34
C ASN A 36 -3.03 -9.47 -6.87
N GLY A 37 -2.79 -9.84 -8.11
CA GLY A 37 -1.53 -9.55 -8.78
C GLY A 37 -1.37 -8.11 -9.24
N ALA A 38 -2.34 -7.25 -8.98
CA ALA A 38 -2.27 -5.85 -9.39
C ALA A 38 -1.18 -5.08 -8.64
N PHE A 39 -0.78 -3.98 -9.24
CA PHE A 39 0.21 -3.08 -8.67
C PHE A 39 -0.38 -2.35 -7.45
N ASN A 40 0.49 -1.98 -6.50
CA ASN A 40 0.08 -1.18 -5.34
C ASN A 40 -0.52 0.14 -5.82
N VAL A 41 -1.59 0.60 -5.18
CA VAL A 41 -2.29 1.83 -5.56
C VAL A 41 -2.51 2.71 -4.34
N LEU A 42 -2.17 3.98 -4.49
CA LEU A 42 -2.60 5.05 -3.58
C LEU A 42 -3.58 5.95 -4.30
N HIS A 43 -4.67 6.30 -3.62
CA HIS A 43 -5.64 7.26 -4.15
C HIS A 43 -4.98 8.61 -4.46
N GLY A 44 -5.26 9.13 -5.65
CA GLY A 44 -4.88 10.47 -6.03
C GLY A 44 -5.89 11.08 -6.98
N GLU A 45 -6.12 12.38 -6.81
CA GLU A 45 -6.97 13.22 -7.66
C GLU A 45 -6.17 14.40 -8.15
N ASP A 46 -6.67 15.03 -9.23
CA ASP A 46 -6.02 16.21 -9.82
C ASP A 46 -4.54 15.94 -10.12
N ILE A 47 -4.28 14.77 -10.68
CA ILE A 47 -2.93 14.29 -10.95
C ILE A 47 -2.33 15.12 -12.10
N GLN A 48 -1.17 15.72 -11.83
CA GLN A 48 -0.44 16.53 -12.81
C GLN A 48 1.01 16.06 -12.88
N GLU A 49 1.46 15.78 -14.08
CA GLU A 49 2.86 15.48 -14.31
C GLU A 49 3.58 16.77 -14.69
N GLN A 50 4.58 17.15 -13.89
CA GLN A 50 5.35 18.37 -14.04
C GLN A 50 6.82 18.02 -14.22
N GLY A 51 7.23 17.83 -15.47
CA GLY A 51 8.58 17.37 -15.78
C GLY A 51 8.79 15.95 -15.26
N SER A 52 9.78 15.79 -14.37
CA SER A 52 10.10 14.50 -13.76
C SER A 52 9.34 14.23 -12.45
N LYS A 53 8.37 15.08 -12.12
CA LYS A 53 7.63 14.99 -10.86
C LYS A 53 6.14 14.82 -11.10
N VAL A 54 5.47 14.23 -10.10
CA VAL A 54 4.02 14.03 -10.09
C VAL A 54 3.45 14.81 -8.91
N PHE A 55 2.50 15.70 -9.20
CA PHE A 55 1.70 16.40 -8.20
C PHE A 55 0.33 15.74 -8.13
N PHE A 56 -0.18 15.50 -6.93
CA PHE A 56 -1.52 14.96 -6.75
C PHE A 56 -2.07 15.30 -5.37
N ARG A 57 -3.39 15.34 -5.29
CA ARG A 57 -4.12 15.43 -4.03
C ARG A 57 -4.55 14.04 -3.60
N THR A 58 -4.33 13.71 -2.34
CA THR A 58 -4.61 12.39 -1.79
C THR A 58 -5.48 12.49 -0.54
N VAL A 59 -5.55 11.42 0.22
CA VAL A 59 -6.36 11.33 1.45
C VAL A 59 -6.02 12.43 2.44
N ASN A 60 -6.95 12.73 3.33
CA ASN A 60 -6.84 13.77 4.37
C ASN A 60 -6.59 15.17 3.80
N GLY A 61 -6.96 15.41 2.54
CA GLY A 61 -6.75 16.70 1.88
C GLY A 61 -5.29 17.05 1.63
N LYS A 62 -4.40 16.09 1.76
CA LYS A 62 -2.97 16.30 1.54
C LYS A 62 -2.63 16.36 0.07
N THR A 63 -1.64 17.19 -0.26
CA THR A 63 -1.06 17.25 -1.60
C THR A 63 0.40 16.84 -1.53
N LEU A 64 0.85 16.08 -2.52
CA LEU A 64 2.24 15.64 -2.62
C LEU A 64 2.81 16.01 -3.99
N LEU A 65 4.11 16.28 -4.00
CA LEU A 65 4.90 16.44 -5.20
C LEU A 65 6.10 15.50 -5.08
N LEU A 66 6.08 14.43 -5.86
CA LEU A 66 7.06 13.36 -5.74
C LEU A 66 7.71 13.07 -7.10
N PRO A 67 8.96 12.58 -7.09
CA PRO A 67 9.59 12.14 -8.34
C PRO A 67 8.78 11.02 -9.00
N LYS A 68 8.61 11.11 -10.31
CA LYS A 68 8.02 10.05 -11.11
C LYS A 68 9.06 8.94 -11.29
N LYS A 69 8.72 7.73 -10.88
CA LYS A 69 9.62 6.56 -10.95
C LYS A 69 9.27 5.58 -12.06
N GLY A 70 8.11 5.77 -12.68
CA GLY A 70 7.65 4.89 -13.73
C GLY A 70 6.22 5.20 -14.12
N GLU A 71 5.67 4.32 -14.92
CA GLU A 71 4.29 4.43 -15.38
C GLU A 71 3.74 3.03 -15.60
N ILE A 72 2.49 2.82 -15.24
CA ILE A 72 1.79 1.58 -15.56
C ILE A 72 0.53 1.88 -16.37
N THR A 73 0.12 0.92 -17.16
CA THR A 73 -1.12 0.97 -17.93
C THR A 73 -2.03 -0.12 -17.40
N ILE A 74 -3.26 0.25 -17.07
CA ILE A 74 -4.26 -0.70 -16.59
C ILE A 74 -5.48 -0.69 -17.50
N ASN A 75 -6.17 -1.84 -17.56
CA ASN A 75 -7.45 -1.96 -18.25
C ASN A 75 -8.56 -1.51 -17.33
N VAL A 76 -9.36 -0.56 -17.79
CA VAL A 76 -10.48 -0.01 -17.01
C VAL A 76 -11.85 -0.45 -17.57
N GLY A 77 -11.87 -1.43 -18.46
CA GLY A 77 -13.06 -2.00 -19.05
C GLY A 77 -13.38 -1.45 -20.44
N ALA A 78 -14.27 -2.14 -21.17
CA ALA A 78 -14.73 -1.76 -22.51
C ALA A 78 -13.61 -1.48 -23.51
N GLY A 79 -12.45 -2.15 -23.40
CA GLY A 79 -11.30 -1.94 -24.26
C GLY A 79 -10.51 -0.67 -23.98
N ASN A 80 -10.85 0.07 -22.92
CA ASN A 80 -10.15 1.28 -22.53
C ASN A 80 -9.00 0.98 -21.58
N THR A 81 -7.97 1.83 -21.66
CA THR A 81 -6.81 1.76 -20.77
C THR A 81 -6.62 3.09 -20.06
N GLU A 82 -6.00 3.04 -18.89
CA GLU A 82 -5.63 4.20 -18.11
C GLU A 82 -4.13 4.12 -17.78
N HIS A 83 -3.43 5.22 -18.01
CA HIS A 83 -2.03 5.36 -17.61
C HIS A 83 -1.96 5.96 -16.21
N ARG A 84 -1.17 5.34 -15.34
CA ARG A 84 -0.97 5.85 -13.98
C ARG A 84 0.51 6.05 -13.72
N PRO A 85 0.89 7.22 -13.19
CA PRO A 85 2.29 7.42 -12.79
C PRO A 85 2.60 6.58 -11.56
N VAL A 86 3.88 6.21 -11.43
CA VAL A 86 4.39 5.47 -10.28
C VAL A 86 5.32 6.39 -9.51
N VAL A 87 5.12 6.43 -8.20
CA VAL A 87 5.98 7.14 -7.24
C VAL A 87 6.42 6.16 -6.17
N GLU A 88 7.40 6.56 -5.34
CA GLU A 88 7.84 5.76 -4.20
C GLU A 88 7.36 6.41 -2.91
N LEU A 89 6.89 5.59 -1.99
CA LEU A 89 6.42 6.03 -0.67
C LEU A 89 7.23 5.37 0.43
N ASP A 90 7.42 6.12 1.52
CA ASP A 90 7.95 5.63 2.76
C ASP A 90 6.83 5.56 3.77
N PHE A 91 6.70 4.44 4.47
CA PHE A 91 5.61 4.28 5.43
C PHE A 91 5.97 3.23 6.49
N LYS A 92 5.17 3.23 7.56
CA LYS A 92 5.25 2.22 8.62
C LYS A 92 3.97 1.42 8.67
N ILE A 93 4.12 0.14 8.95
CA ILE A 93 3.01 -0.74 9.34
C ILE A 93 3.35 -1.24 10.74
N GLY A 94 2.62 -0.76 11.76
CA GLY A 94 3.01 -0.99 13.12
C GLY A 94 4.36 -0.37 13.41
N SER A 95 5.29 -1.17 13.91
CA SER A 95 6.66 -0.72 14.21
C SER A 95 7.63 -0.87 13.04
N LYS A 96 7.24 -1.55 11.97
CA LYS A 96 8.13 -1.81 10.83
C LYS A 96 8.06 -0.70 9.82
N GLU A 97 9.23 -0.29 9.33
CA GLU A 97 9.40 0.76 8.34
C GLU A 97 9.69 0.15 6.96
N TYR A 98 9.06 0.72 5.94
CA TYR A 98 9.24 0.33 4.55
C TYR A 98 9.61 1.57 3.75
N LEU A 99 10.73 1.51 3.03
CA LEU A 99 11.26 2.65 2.31
C LEU A 99 11.20 2.43 0.80
N SER A 100 10.91 3.51 0.10
CA SER A 100 10.96 3.55 -1.38
C SER A 100 10.10 2.48 -2.03
N ILE A 101 8.90 2.27 -1.53
CA ILE A 101 7.98 1.27 -2.06
C ILE A 101 7.18 1.88 -3.21
N PRO A 102 7.19 1.25 -4.41
CA PRO A 102 6.49 1.82 -5.55
C PRO A 102 4.97 1.67 -5.44
N PHE A 103 4.28 2.77 -5.73
CA PHE A 103 2.83 2.84 -5.80
C PHE A 103 2.42 3.56 -7.07
N SER A 104 1.42 3.04 -7.76
CA SER A 104 0.73 3.81 -8.78
C SER A 104 -0.25 4.77 -8.13
N ILE A 105 -0.47 5.91 -8.79
CA ILE A 105 -1.44 6.91 -8.31
C ILE A 105 -2.65 6.85 -9.23
N GLY A 106 -3.80 6.58 -8.64
CA GLY A 106 -5.06 6.48 -9.38
C GLY A 106 -6.25 6.87 -8.54
N ASN A 107 -7.33 7.26 -9.19
CA ASN A 107 -8.52 7.72 -8.48
C ASN A 107 -9.29 6.54 -7.88
N ARG A 108 -9.29 6.47 -6.57
CA ARG A 108 -10.02 5.48 -5.78
C ARG A 108 -11.15 6.11 -4.95
N ALA A 109 -11.66 7.26 -5.38
CA ALA A 109 -12.68 8.00 -4.62
C ALA A 109 -13.92 7.15 -4.34
N SER A 110 -14.32 6.28 -5.28
CA SER A 110 -15.48 5.39 -5.14
C SER A 110 -15.17 4.10 -4.36
N ASN A 111 -13.91 3.86 -4.01
CA ASN A 111 -13.52 2.66 -3.28
C ASN A 111 -13.48 2.93 -1.78
N LEU A 112 -13.84 1.91 -0.99
CA LEU A 112 -13.82 2.00 0.46
C LEU A 112 -12.40 2.25 0.99
N TYR A 113 -11.43 1.53 0.45
CA TYR A 113 -10.03 1.68 0.86
C TYR A 113 -9.26 2.47 -0.18
N LYS A 114 -8.55 3.50 0.27
CA LYS A 114 -7.79 4.42 -0.59
C LYS A 114 -6.39 3.90 -0.90
N ILE A 115 -5.97 2.83 -0.22
CA ILE A 115 -4.72 2.13 -0.49
C ILE A 115 -5.03 0.64 -0.70
N LEU A 116 -4.46 0.10 -1.76
CA LEU A 116 -4.46 -1.33 -2.03
C LEU A 116 -3.03 -1.77 -2.25
N VAL A 117 -2.61 -2.83 -1.56
CA VAL A 117 -1.34 -3.48 -1.88
C VAL A 117 -1.59 -4.88 -2.38
N GLY A 118 -0.83 -5.25 -3.38
CA GLY A 118 -0.99 -6.53 -4.06
C GLY A 118 0.02 -7.58 -3.61
N LYS A 119 -0.08 -8.73 -4.26
CA LYS A 119 0.67 -9.94 -3.94
C LYS A 119 2.18 -9.72 -3.91
N ASN A 120 2.74 -8.99 -4.87
CA ASN A 120 4.19 -8.81 -4.96
C ASN A 120 4.76 -8.11 -3.72
N PHE A 121 4.11 -7.05 -3.25
CA PHE A 121 4.55 -6.38 -2.04
C PHE A 121 4.41 -7.29 -0.82
N ILE A 122 3.28 -7.97 -0.71
CA ILE A 122 3.00 -8.85 0.44
C ILE A 122 4.02 -9.99 0.52
N GLU A 123 4.33 -10.63 -0.60
CA GLU A 123 5.27 -11.75 -0.62
C GLU A 123 6.72 -11.31 -0.46
N ASN A 124 7.14 -10.25 -1.15
CA ASN A 124 8.56 -9.92 -1.30
C ASN A 124 9.06 -8.91 -0.27
N LYS A 125 8.20 -8.04 0.24
CA LYS A 125 8.60 -6.97 1.16
C LYS A 125 8.01 -7.16 2.55
N LEU A 126 6.73 -7.48 2.62
CA LEU A 126 6.03 -7.64 3.88
C LEU A 126 6.38 -8.97 4.54
N ASP A 127 6.50 -10.02 3.74
CA ASP A 127 6.79 -11.40 4.18
C ASP A 127 5.92 -11.82 5.37
N ALA A 128 4.63 -11.57 5.25
CA ALA A 128 3.66 -11.82 6.31
C ALA A 128 2.57 -12.78 5.84
N LEU A 129 1.97 -13.45 6.80
CA LEU A 129 0.72 -14.17 6.60
C LEU A 129 -0.44 -13.22 6.82
N ILE A 130 -1.44 -13.29 5.97
CA ILE A 130 -2.62 -12.44 6.06
C ILE A 130 -3.78 -13.24 6.64
N ASP A 131 -4.28 -12.80 7.80
CA ASP A 131 -5.49 -13.35 8.40
C ASP A 131 -6.66 -12.46 7.98
N VAL A 132 -7.45 -12.95 7.03
CA VAL A 132 -8.55 -12.17 6.44
C VAL A 132 -9.69 -11.88 7.44
N SER A 133 -9.69 -12.53 8.59
CA SER A 133 -10.67 -12.29 9.65
C SER A 133 -10.27 -11.15 10.59
N LYS A 134 -9.06 -10.60 10.44
CA LYS A 134 -8.49 -9.59 11.33
C LYS A 134 -8.30 -8.26 10.64
N GLU A 135 -8.28 -7.19 11.45
CA GLU A 135 -7.98 -5.84 11.02
C GLU A 135 -7.12 -5.14 12.06
N ASN A 136 -6.19 -4.31 11.62
CA ASN A 136 -5.39 -3.40 12.45
C ASN A 136 -4.62 -4.07 13.58
N ILE A 137 -4.15 -5.30 13.36
CA ILE A 137 -3.44 -6.03 14.41
C ILE A 137 -2.00 -5.56 14.58
N ALA A 138 -1.41 -4.95 13.56
CA ALA A 138 -0.06 -4.38 13.69
C ALA A 138 -0.03 -3.22 14.70
N ASP A 139 -1.07 -2.38 14.72
CA ASP A 139 -1.18 -1.28 15.67
C ASP A 139 -1.48 -1.78 17.09
N GLU A 140 -2.20 -2.87 17.23
CA GLU A 140 -2.41 -3.50 18.53
C GLU A 140 -1.08 -3.90 19.18
N ASP A 141 -0.14 -4.41 18.38
CA ASP A 141 1.18 -4.78 18.88
C ASP A 141 1.96 -3.57 19.40
N LEU A 142 1.73 -2.37 18.84
CA LEU A 142 2.34 -1.13 19.34
C LEU A 142 1.78 -0.71 20.68
N ASP A 143 0.53 -1.02 20.96
CA ASP A 143 -0.15 -0.62 22.19
C ASP A 143 0.14 -1.56 23.36
N VAL A 144 0.79 -2.69 23.10
CA VAL A 144 1.17 -3.63 24.13
C VAL A 144 2.29 -3.03 24.97
N LYS A 145 2.02 -2.79 26.25
CA LYS A 145 3.00 -2.28 27.19
C LYS A 145 3.43 -3.39 28.14
N TYR A 146 4.69 -3.60 28.19
CA TYR A 146 5.31 -4.58 29.08
C TYR A 146 5.85 -3.93 30.33
#